data_911c7b7779754a98fbb760b1e1fb8abb
#
_entry.id   911c7b7779754a98fbb760b1e1fb8abb
#
_cell.length_a   1.000
_cell.length_b   1.000
_cell.length_c   1.000
_cell.angle_alpha   90.00
_cell.angle_beta   90.00
_cell.angle_gamma   90.00
#
_symmetry.space_group_name_H-M   'P 1'
#
loop_
_entity.id
_entity.type
_entity.pdbx_description
1 polymer ?
#
loop_
_entity_poly.entity_id
_entity_poly.type
_entity_poly.pdbx_seq_one_letter_code
_entity_poly.pdbx_strand_id
1 'polypeptide(L)'
;MVDHAKEKERAGLANASGILSLIASGAANSRAALLAASGMSRVTVTQRLNVLLGVGIVEETLRTLPSGGRPTRVLGIRGSAGYMLVADIGETHIHLAAMNLVPDILAQSTIAFSIAEGPAATLQRITEEFDKLAAGVRAAHGFLVAVSLSMPTPVDFKRGRVVGPSVLYGWDDFDIVSWLGRHYEVPIYVENDVNLMTIYEHRRNFPHVDDMIFIKAGTGIGSGIIAGGKIFRGAQGAAGDSGHSQFNSPDAPLCRCGKLGCVEARAGGWAIARDLAAKGLQAETARDVIALVETQKPEAIMLLRRAGQTIGEVASDVVSILNPSLIVVGGMLARGGDFLLSGIRELVYQRCLPLATGDLQIMLADPKTDSALIGAAHLVLDDVFSPVKAEEFLGRFTAKNAR
;
A
#
# COMPACT_ATOMS: atom_id res chain seq x y z
N MET A 1 14.31 -44.87 3.73
CA MET A 1 13.91 -44.27 5.03
C MET A 1 13.96 -42.74 5.04
N VAL A 2 14.92 -42.09 4.38
CA VAL A 2 15.05 -40.63 4.33
C VAL A 2 13.91 -39.98 3.53
N ASP A 3 13.38 -40.63 2.49
CA ASP A 3 12.32 -40.11 1.61
C ASP A 3 10.95 -40.08 2.31
N HIS A 4 10.65 -41.11 3.10
CA HIS A 4 9.37 -41.21 3.84
C HIS A 4 9.25 -40.19 4.97
N ALA A 5 10.37 -39.78 5.58
CA ALA A 5 10.39 -38.74 6.61
C ALA A 5 10.13 -37.35 6.02
N LYS A 6 10.75 -37.06 4.88
CA LYS A 6 10.55 -35.80 4.11
C LYS A 6 9.12 -35.68 3.56
N GLU A 7 8.54 -36.76 3.11
CA GLU A 7 7.17 -36.81 2.61
C GLU A 7 6.14 -36.57 3.74
N LYS A 8 6.36 -37.14 4.91
CA LYS A 8 5.55 -36.94 6.11
C LYS A 8 5.65 -35.51 6.67
N GLU A 9 6.82 -34.91 6.58
CA GLU A 9 7.07 -33.53 6.97
C GLU A 9 6.38 -32.54 6.01
N ARG A 10 6.45 -32.79 4.71
CA ARG A 10 5.72 -32.01 3.67
C ARG A 10 4.20 -32.09 3.86
N ALA A 11 3.65 -33.28 4.11
CA ALA A 11 2.23 -33.45 4.39
C ALA A 11 1.81 -32.76 5.70
N GLY A 12 2.67 -32.74 6.70
CA GLY A 12 2.45 -31.99 7.95
C GLY A 12 2.38 -30.48 7.73
N LEU A 13 3.25 -29.93 6.87
CA LEU A 13 3.30 -28.51 6.53
C LEU A 13 2.09 -28.07 5.70
N ALA A 14 1.72 -28.83 4.66
CA ALA A 14 0.52 -28.57 3.88
C ALA A 14 -0.72 -28.46 4.78
N ASN A 15 -0.84 -29.38 5.72
CA ASN A 15 -1.94 -29.36 6.68
C ASN A 15 -1.88 -28.20 7.70
N ALA A 16 -0.73 -27.50 7.85
CA ALA A 16 -0.58 -26.38 8.78
C ALA A 16 -0.87 -25.01 8.16
N SER A 17 -1.05 -24.91 6.84
CA SER A 17 -1.26 -23.67 6.08
C SER A 17 -2.45 -22.86 6.62
N GLY A 18 -3.58 -23.49 6.93
CA GLY A 18 -4.75 -22.82 7.51
C GLY A 18 -4.49 -22.19 8.89
N ILE A 19 -3.67 -22.83 9.74
CA ILE A 19 -3.25 -22.26 11.03
C ILE A 19 -2.33 -21.05 10.81
N LEU A 20 -1.40 -21.16 9.86
CA LEU A 20 -0.54 -20.04 9.48
C LEU A 20 -1.34 -18.82 9.02
N SER A 21 -2.32 -19.02 8.15
CA SER A 21 -3.20 -17.95 7.65
C SER A 21 -4.00 -17.26 8.77
N LEU A 22 -4.52 -18.02 9.73
CA LEU A 22 -5.24 -17.47 10.89
C LEU A 22 -4.33 -16.61 11.79
N ILE A 23 -3.08 -17.04 11.97
CA ILE A 23 -2.10 -16.26 12.76
C ILE A 23 -1.67 -15.00 12.00
N ALA A 24 -1.34 -15.14 10.73
CA ALA A 24 -0.84 -14.04 9.90
C ALA A 24 -1.89 -12.93 9.68
N SER A 25 -3.16 -13.30 9.52
CA SER A 25 -4.25 -12.33 9.40
C SER A 25 -4.62 -11.63 10.72
N GLY A 26 -4.06 -12.09 11.86
CA GLY A 26 -4.46 -11.61 13.19
C GLY A 26 -5.81 -12.16 13.68
N ALA A 27 -6.48 -13.01 12.91
CA ALA A 27 -7.77 -13.62 13.31
C ALA A 27 -7.64 -14.52 14.55
N ALA A 28 -6.45 -15.10 14.76
CA ALA A 28 -6.19 -15.92 15.95
C ALA A 28 -4.72 -15.80 16.41
N ASN A 29 -4.52 -15.13 17.53
CA ASN A 29 -3.21 -14.87 18.12
C ASN A 29 -2.92 -15.70 19.40
N SER A 30 -3.72 -16.69 19.69
CA SER A 30 -3.54 -17.58 20.84
C SER A 30 -4.06 -18.99 20.53
N ARG A 31 -3.60 -19.97 21.31
CA ARG A 31 -4.07 -21.38 21.15
C ARG A 31 -5.59 -21.50 21.30
N ALA A 32 -6.19 -20.73 22.20
CA ALA A 32 -7.63 -20.71 22.40
C ALA A 32 -8.38 -20.10 21.20
N ALA A 33 -7.87 -18.98 20.69
CA ALA A 33 -8.42 -18.32 19.49
C ALA A 33 -8.30 -19.23 18.24
N LEU A 34 -7.17 -19.93 18.08
CA LEU A 34 -6.99 -20.90 16.99
C LEU A 34 -8.01 -22.04 17.05
N LEU A 35 -8.30 -22.57 18.26
CA LEU A 35 -9.33 -23.59 18.42
C LEU A 35 -10.71 -23.08 18.02
N ALA A 36 -11.08 -21.87 18.45
CA ALA A 36 -12.37 -21.27 18.13
C ALA A 36 -12.49 -20.96 16.64
N ALA A 37 -11.46 -20.39 16.02
CA ALA A 37 -11.51 -19.95 14.62
C ALA A 37 -11.36 -21.09 13.61
N SER A 38 -10.61 -22.16 13.94
CA SER A 38 -10.33 -23.23 12.99
C SER A 38 -11.39 -24.32 12.92
N GLY A 39 -12.23 -24.47 13.95
CA GLY A 39 -13.18 -25.59 14.09
C GLY A 39 -12.52 -26.97 14.26
N MET A 40 -11.20 -27.02 14.46
CA MET A 40 -10.45 -28.28 14.57
C MET A 40 -10.37 -28.78 16.01
N SER A 41 -10.01 -30.07 16.18
CA SER A 41 -9.75 -30.64 17.50
C SER A 41 -8.50 -30.01 18.15
N ARG A 42 -8.44 -29.98 19.49
CA ARG A 42 -7.29 -29.49 20.24
C ARG A 42 -5.98 -30.20 19.84
N VAL A 43 -6.07 -31.50 19.61
CA VAL A 43 -4.90 -32.32 19.19
C VAL A 43 -4.40 -31.86 17.83
N THR A 44 -5.31 -31.69 16.87
CA THR A 44 -4.99 -31.24 15.50
C THR A 44 -4.35 -29.86 15.49
N VAL A 45 -4.95 -28.88 16.20
CA VAL A 45 -4.39 -27.51 16.32
C VAL A 45 -2.99 -27.57 16.93
N THR A 46 -2.81 -28.33 18.02
CA THR A 46 -1.51 -28.44 18.69
C THR A 46 -0.44 -29.05 17.77
N GLN A 47 -0.78 -30.11 17.04
CA GLN A 47 0.15 -30.75 16.10
C GLN A 47 0.59 -29.79 14.99
N ARG A 48 -0.38 -29.13 14.33
CA ARG A 48 -0.11 -28.16 13.23
C ARG A 48 0.67 -26.96 13.71
N LEU A 49 0.31 -26.40 14.87
CA LEU A 49 1.03 -25.28 15.46
C LEU A 49 2.48 -25.67 15.81
N ASN A 50 2.70 -26.87 16.38
CA ASN A 50 4.05 -27.33 16.71
C ASN A 50 4.93 -27.49 15.45
N VAL A 51 4.35 -27.88 14.31
CA VAL A 51 5.08 -27.87 13.03
C VAL A 51 5.55 -26.47 12.66
N LEU A 52 4.66 -25.45 12.73
CA LEU A 52 4.99 -24.06 12.40
C LEU A 52 6.02 -23.45 13.37
N LEU A 53 5.93 -23.77 14.66
CA LEU A 53 6.91 -23.38 15.67
C LEU A 53 8.26 -24.09 15.43
N GLY A 54 8.23 -25.37 15.08
CA GLY A 54 9.43 -26.17 14.83
C GLY A 54 10.22 -25.71 13.62
N VAL A 55 9.55 -25.33 12.51
CA VAL A 55 10.23 -24.77 11.34
C VAL A 55 10.59 -23.28 11.53
N GLY A 56 10.08 -22.62 12.58
CA GLY A 56 10.46 -21.27 12.95
C GLY A 56 9.78 -20.16 12.18
N ILE A 57 8.66 -20.40 11.49
CA ILE A 57 7.87 -19.35 10.83
C ILE A 57 6.92 -18.64 11.81
N VAL A 58 6.48 -19.33 12.84
CA VAL A 58 5.67 -18.81 13.93
C VAL A 58 6.49 -18.77 15.21
N GLU A 59 6.27 -17.78 16.04
CA GLU A 59 6.83 -17.67 17.38
C GLU A 59 5.76 -17.44 18.43
N GLU A 60 6.07 -17.81 19.68
CA GLU A 60 5.21 -17.58 20.84
C GLU A 60 5.91 -16.60 21.78
N THR A 61 5.38 -15.40 21.91
CA THR A 61 5.95 -14.32 22.74
C THR A 61 5.07 -14.05 23.97
N LEU A 62 5.68 -13.57 25.04
CA LEU A 62 4.93 -13.09 26.21
C LEU A 62 4.59 -11.61 26.03
N ARG A 63 3.31 -11.27 26.04
CA ARG A 63 2.85 -9.88 26.04
C ARG A 63 2.03 -9.58 27.29
N THR A 64 2.34 -8.45 27.93
CA THR A 64 1.49 -7.88 28.99
C THR A 64 0.45 -6.97 28.31
N LEU A 65 -0.84 -7.21 28.59
CA LEU A 65 -1.90 -6.36 28.05
C LEU A 65 -1.85 -4.97 28.69
N PRO A 66 -2.26 -3.91 27.97
CA PRO A 66 -2.26 -2.53 28.50
C PRO A 66 -3.12 -2.36 29.76
N SER A 67 -4.11 -3.25 29.98
CA SER A 67 -4.98 -3.25 31.17
C SER A 67 -4.30 -3.78 32.43
N GLY A 68 -3.03 -4.17 32.37
CA GLY A 68 -2.34 -4.88 33.46
C GLY A 68 -2.78 -6.34 33.54
N GLY A 69 -2.05 -7.14 34.27
CA GLY A 69 -2.37 -8.55 34.48
C GLY A 69 -1.18 -9.50 34.19
N ARG A 70 -1.44 -10.80 34.32
CA ARG A 70 -0.40 -11.83 34.06
C ARG A 70 -0.06 -11.82 32.55
N PRO A 71 1.24 -11.84 32.19
CA PRO A 71 1.66 -11.94 30.78
C PRO A 71 0.98 -13.12 30.06
N THR A 72 0.42 -12.83 28.89
CA THR A 72 -0.26 -13.84 28.06
C THR A 72 0.65 -14.25 26.91
N ARG A 73 0.67 -15.54 26.58
CA ARG A 73 1.37 -16.02 25.40
C ARG A 73 0.61 -15.67 24.14
N VAL A 74 1.28 -14.97 23.24
CA VAL A 74 0.73 -14.54 21.96
C VAL A 74 1.51 -15.18 20.83
N LEU A 75 0.78 -15.75 19.86
CA LEU A 75 1.31 -16.31 18.63
C LEU A 75 1.42 -15.20 17.58
N GLY A 76 2.52 -15.21 16.85
CA GLY A 76 2.76 -14.27 15.75
C GLY A 76 3.69 -14.88 14.69
N ILE A 77 3.74 -14.24 13.54
CA ILE A 77 4.76 -14.54 12.53
C ILE A 77 6.11 -14.09 13.06
N ARG A 78 7.14 -14.95 12.90
CA ARG A 78 8.50 -14.55 13.23
C ARG A 78 9.04 -13.58 12.18
N GLY A 79 9.27 -12.33 12.55
CA GLY A 79 9.75 -11.31 11.64
C GLY A 79 11.05 -11.70 10.92
N SER A 80 12.00 -12.30 11.63
CA SER A 80 13.29 -12.72 11.07
C SER A 80 13.23 -14.01 10.22
N ALA A 81 12.07 -14.61 10.00
CA ALA A 81 11.95 -15.82 9.20
C ALA A 81 12.15 -15.60 7.69
N GLY A 82 12.13 -14.35 7.23
CA GLY A 82 12.38 -13.96 5.85
C GLY A 82 12.39 -12.46 5.69
N TYR A 83 12.68 -12.01 4.48
CA TYR A 83 12.60 -10.58 4.13
C TYR A 83 11.96 -10.38 2.76
N MET A 84 11.49 -9.18 2.51
CA MET A 84 10.93 -8.71 1.25
C MET A 84 11.72 -7.50 0.77
N LEU A 85 11.81 -7.32 -0.55
CA LEU A 85 12.34 -6.11 -1.17
C LEU A 85 11.19 -5.31 -1.74
N VAL A 86 11.11 -4.06 -1.37
CA VAL A 86 10.01 -3.17 -1.74
C VAL A 86 10.57 -1.88 -2.31
N ALA A 87 10.01 -1.41 -3.44
CA ALA A 87 10.33 -0.10 -4.00
C ALA A 87 9.06 0.71 -4.22
N ASP A 88 9.08 1.96 -3.77
CA ASP A 88 8.07 2.98 -4.08
C ASP A 88 8.65 3.93 -5.12
N ILE A 89 8.11 3.86 -6.34
CA ILE A 89 8.60 4.58 -7.50
C ILE A 89 7.83 5.88 -7.64
N GLY A 90 8.53 7.00 -7.39
CA GLY A 90 8.01 8.33 -7.68
C GLY A 90 8.48 8.86 -9.05
N GLU A 91 8.03 10.05 -9.43
CA GLU A 91 8.43 10.68 -10.71
C GLU A 91 9.94 11.00 -10.76
N THR A 92 10.53 11.40 -9.63
CA THR A 92 11.92 11.89 -9.51
C THR A 92 12.78 11.17 -8.49
N HIS A 93 12.18 10.29 -7.69
CA HIS A 93 12.85 9.55 -6.62
C HIS A 93 12.30 8.14 -6.54
N ILE A 94 13.15 7.21 -6.14
CA ILE A 94 12.73 5.85 -5.80
C ILE A 94 13.12 5.60 -4.34
N HIS A 95 12.14 5.22 -3.51
CA HIS A 95 12.36 4.78 -2.15
C HIS A 95 12.39 3.26 -2.12
N LEU A 96 13.43 2.66 -1.55
CA LEU A 96 13.62 1.22 -1.52
C LEU A 96 13.82 0.76 -0.09
N ALA A 97 13.28 -0.40 0.24
CA ALA A 97 13.46 -1.01 1.55
C ALA A 97 13.60 -2.54 1.46
N ALA A 98 14.40 -3.09 2.36
CA ALA A 98 14.30 -4.47 2.79
C ALA A 98 13.46 -4.51 4.06
N MET A 99 12.42 -5.33 4.08
CA MET A 99 11.45 -5.40 5.18
C MET A 99 11.30 -6.84 5.66
N ASN A 100 11.04 -7.02 6.95
CA ASN A 100 10.80 -8.34 7.54
C ASN A 100 9.33 -8.80 7.37
N LEU A 101 8.98 -9.97 7.91
CA LEU A 101 7.62 -10.54 7.79
C LEU A 101 6.60 -9.97 8.81
N VAL A 102 6.98 -8.93 9.56
CA VAL A 102 6.08 -8.13 10.43
C VAL A 102 6.20 -6.64 10.09
N PRO A 103 6.12 -6.28 8.84
CA PRO A 103 6.48 -5.08 8.05
C PRO A 103 7.35 -4.01 8.75
N ASP A 104 8.45 -4.44 9.43
CA ASP A 104 9.46 -3.50 9.92
C ASP A 104 10.52 -3.28 8.83
N ILE A 105 10.96 -2.03 8.68
CA ILE A 105 12.05 -1.66 7.77
C ILE A 105 13.39 -2.10 8.39
N LEU A 106 14.08 -3.01 7.71
CA LEU A 106 15.39 -3.52 8.12
C LEU A 106 16.53 -2.66 7.59
N ALA A 107 16.39 -2.20 6.35
CA ALA A 107 17.28 -1.28 5.68
C ALA A 107 16.50 -0.53 4.61
N GLN A 108 16.88 0.71 4.34
CA GLN A 108 16.25 1.52 3.30
C GLN A 108 17.25 2.40 2.58
N SER A 109 16.92 2.78 1.36
CA SER A 109 17.67 3.70 0.50
C SER A 109 16.71 4.60 -0.26
N THR A 110 17.13 5.82 -0.54
CA THR A 110 16.42 6.73 -1.44
C THR A 110 17.37 7.17 -2.51
N ILE A 111 17.00 7.00 -3.76
CA ILE A 111 17.79 7.40 -4.91
C ILE A 111 17.04 8.47 -5.71
N ALA A 112 17.76 9.49 -6.15
CA ALA A 112 17.27 10.43 -7.14
C ALA A 112 17.37 9.76 -8.52
N PHE A 113 16.22 9.51 -9.13
CA PHE A 113 16.11 8.87 -10.44
C PHE A 113 14.79 9.26 -11.10
N SER A 114 14.85 9.60 -12.39
CA SER A 114 13.66 9.96 -13.13
C SER A 114 13.04 8.72 -13.78
N ILE A 115 11.78 8.45 -13.46
CA ILE A 115 11.00 7.37 -14.10
C ILE A 115 10.86 7.58 -15.62
N ALA A 116 11.04 8.81 -16.11
CA ALA A 116 11.02 9.16 -17.53
C ALA A 116 12.18 8.54 -18.35
N GLU A 117 13.22 8.02 -17.67
CA GLU A 117 14.27 7.23 -18.34
C GLU A 117 13.79 5.88 -18.86
N GLY A 118 12.53 5.52 -18.56
CA GLY A 118 11.86 4.35 -19.05
C GLY A 118 12.02 3.11 -18.16
N PRO A 119 11.23 2.05 -18.44
CA PRO A 119 11.11 0.91 -17.55
C PRO A 119 12.42 0.12 -17.37
N ALA A 120 13.17 -0.14 -18.44
CA ALA A 120 14.37 -0.97 -18.34
C ALA A 120 15.45 -0.30 -17.48
N ALA A 121 15.72 0.99 -17.67
CA ALA A 121 16.70 1.74 -16.88
C ALA A 121 16.25 1.85 -15.41
N THR A 122 14.98 2.12 -15.16
CA THR A 122 14.40 2.19 -13.82
C THR A 122 14.52 0.85 -13.07
N LEU A 123 14.13 -0.24 -13.71
CA LEU A 123 14.18 -1.57 -13.09
C LEU A 123 15.61 -2.06 -12.86
N GLN A 124 16.53 -1.75 -13.79
CA GLN A 124 17.96 -2.01 -13.61
C GLN A 124 18.49 -1.30 -12.36
N ARG A 125 18.17 -0.01 -12.21
CA ARG A 125 18.61 0.77 -11.05
C ARG A 125 18.02 0.26 -9.73
N ILE A 126 16.75 -0.16 -9.74
CA ILE A 126 16.09 -0.79 -8.59
C ILE A 126 16.80 -2.10 -8.22
N THR A 127 17.11 -2.96 -9.18
CA THR A 127 17.79 -4.23 -8.95
C THR A 127 19.16 -4.04 -8.30
N GLU A 128 19.95 -3.09 -8.78
CA GLU A 128 21.26 -2.76 -8.19
C GLU A 128 21.16 -2.32 -6.72
N GLU A 129 20.16 -1.51 -6.38
CA GLU A 129 19.95 -1.09 -5.00
C GLU A 129 19.37 -2.22 -4.12
N PHE A 130 18.48 -3.03 -4.67
CA PHE A 130 17.95 -4.21 -3.97
C PHE A 130 19.04 -5.21 -3.61
N ASP A 131 20.03 -5.42 -4.49
CA ASP A 131 21.16 -6.32 -4.21
C ASP A 131 22.00 -5.82 -3.03
N LYS A 132 22.20 -4.48 -2.91
CA LYS A 132 22.88 -3.89 -1.77
C LYS A 132 22.11 -4.06 -0.47
N LEU A 133 20.80 -3.77 -0.50
CA LEU A 133 19.92 -3.95 0.67
C LEU A 133 19.86 -5.42 1.10
N ALA A 134 19.69 -6.34 0.14
CA ALA A 134 19.64 -7.77 0.40
C ALA A 134 20.94 -8.29 1.02
N ALA A 135 22.10 -7.84 0.56
CA ALA A 135 23.40 -8.23 1.12
C ALA A 135 23.51 -7.87 2.61
N GLY A 136 22.95 -6.72 3.02
CA GLY A 136 22.97 -6.28 4.41
C GLY A 136 22.06 -7.06 5.36
N VAL A 137 20.97 -7.67 4.87
CA VAL A 137 19.94 -8.29 5.73
C VAL A 137 19.90 -9.83 5.65
N ARG A 138 20.41 -10.42 4.56
CA ARG A 138 20.29 -11.87 4.29
C ARG A 138 20.80 -12.76 5.42
N ALA A 139 21.90 -12.40 6.06
CA ALA A 139 22.51 -13.20 7.11
C ALA A 139 21.62 -13.33 8.35
N ALA A 140 20.85 -12.29 8.68
CA ALA A 140 20.00 -12.23 9.86
C ALA A 140 18.55 -12.69 9.60
N HIS A 141 18.06 -12.56 8.35
CA HIS A 141 16.65 -12.74 7.99
C HIS A 141 16.40 -13.87 6.98
N GLY A 142 17.38 -14.73 6.76
CA GLY A 142 17.19 -15.93 5.95
C GLY A 142 17.00 -15.63 4.46
N PHE A 143 15.81 -15.90 3.89
CA PHE A 143 15.60 -15.86 2.46
C PHE A 143 14.64 -14.76 2.00
N LEU A 144 14.82 -14.33 0.75
CA LEU A 144 13.89 -13.42 0.08
C LEU A 144 12.54 -14.14 -0.16
N VAL A 145 11.46 -13.52 0.31
CA VAL A 145 10.09 -14.05 0.19
C VAL A 145 9.41 -13.55 -1.07
N ALA A 146 9.54 -12.26 -1.37
CA ALA A 146 8.93 -11.60 -2.52
C ALA A 146 9.61 -10.28 -2.85
N VAL A 147 9.33 -9.77 -4.06
CA VAL A 147 9.64 -8.40 -4.49
C VAL A 147 8.32 -7.68 -4.74
N SER A 148 8.20 -6.42 -4.32
CA SER A 148 7.01 -5.61 -4.55
C SER A 148 7.38 -4.21 -5.05
N LEU A 149 6.67 -3.75 -6.09
CA LEU A 149 6.81 -2.41 -6.67
C LEU A 149 5.52 -1.61 -6.51
N SER A 150 5.66 -0.39 -6.03
CA SER A 150 4.65 0.66 -5.99
C SER A 150 4.83 1.56 -7.21
N MET A 151 3.77 1.75 -8.01
CA MET A 151 3.79 2.52 -9.25
C MET A 151 2.92 3.77 -9.15
N PRO A 152 3.40 4.94 -9.63
CA PRO A 152 2.61 6.18 -9.60
C PRO A 152 1.61 6.27 -10.78
N THR A 153 1.00 5.16 -11.17
CA THR A 153 0.13 5.03 -12.34
C THR A 153 -0.81 3.84 -12.17
N PRO A 154 -1.95 3.77 -12.88
CA PRO A 154 -2.81 2.60 -12.88
C PRO A 154 -2.08 1.31 -13.28
N VAL A 155 -2.36 0.22 -12.57
CA VAL A 155 -1.74 -1.09 -12.76
C VAL A 155 -2.80 -2.17 -12.92
N ASP A 156 -2.68 -3.01 -13.94
CA ASP A 156 -3.34 -4.30 -13.95
C ASP A 156 -2.61 -5.22 -12.94
N PHE A 157 -3.13 -5.28 -11.73
CA PHE A 157 -2.53 -6.04 -10.63
C PHE A 157 -2.36 -7.53 -10.98
N LYS A 158 -3.28 -8.12 -11.73
CA LYS A 158 -3.24 -9.55 -12.10
C LYS A 158 -2.12 -9.86 -13.08
N ARG A 159 -1.83 -8.91 -13.98
CA ARG A 159 -0.77 -9.07 -15.00
C ARG A 159 0.56 -8.45 -14.55
N GLY A 160 0.55 -7.61 -13.52
CA GLY A 160 1.73 -6.87 -13.06
C GLY A 160 2.27 -5.89 -14.12
N ARG A 161 1.36 -5.20 -14.82
CA ARG A 161 1.68 -4.28 -15.92
C ARG A 161 1.04 -2.93 -15.70
N VAL A 162 1.72 -1.88 -16.13
CA VAL A 162 1.13 -0.54 -16.24
C VAL A 162 0.09 -0.53 -17.35
N VAL A 163 -1.06 0.08 -17.09
CA VAL A 163 -2.17 0.18 -18.07
C VAL A 163 -2.14 1.57 -18.70
N GLY A 164 -1.98 1.60 -20.03
CA GLY A 164 -1.94 2.84 -20.80
C GLY A 164 -3.29 3.31 -21.32
N PRO A 165 -3.35 4.54 -21.85
CA PRO A 165 -2.22 5.45 -21.97
C PRO A 165 -1.84 6.07 -20.62
N SER A 166 -0.63 5.76 -20.13
CA SER A 166 -0.07 6.36 -18.93
C SER A 166 0.66 7.67 -19.25
N VAL A 167 0.87 8.52 -18.26
CA VAL A 167 1.73 9.70 -18.38
C VAL A 167 3.22 9.34 -18.42
N LEU A 168 3.53 8.04 -18.29
CA LEU A 168 4.89 7.51 -18.22
C LEU A 168 5.30 6.91 -19.57
N TYR A 169 6.20 7.58 -20.26
CA TYR A 169 6.68 7.13 -21.56
C TYR A 169 7.35 5.74 -21.49
N GLY A 170 6.94 4.82 -22.38
CA GLY A 170 7.50 3.49 -22.52
C GLY A 170 7.06 2.46 -21.47
N TRP A 171 6.21 2.84 -20.51
CA TRP A 171 5.71 1.92 -19.47
C TRP A 171 4.44 1.16 -19.87
N ASP A 172 3.71 1.66 -20.86
CA ASP A 172 2.45 1.04 -21.30
C ASP A 172 2.68 -0.40 -21.74
N ASP A 173 1.96 -1.33 -21.11
CA ASP A 173 2.02 -2.78 -21.32
C ASP A 173 3.41 -3.43 -21.11
N PHE A 174 4.37 -2.71 -20.50
CA PHE A 174 5.68 -3.29 -20.18
C PHE A 174 5.55 -4.40 -19.13
N ASP A 175 6.17 -5.57 -19.42
CA ASP A 175 6.08 -6.76 -18.55
C ASP A 175 7.12 -6.69 -17.42
N ILE A 176 6.74 -5.98 -16.35
CA ILE A 176 7.58 -5.77 -15.16
C ILE A 176 7.87 -7.12 -14.48
N VAL A 177 6.86 -7.97 -14.36
CA VAL A 177 6.97 -9.27 -13.68
C VAL A 177 7.97 -10.18 -14.39
N SER A 178 7.85 -10.31 -15.72
CA SER A 178 8.80 -11.11 -16.51
C SER A 178 10.20 -10.51 -16.50
N TRP A 179 10.32 -9.18 -16.45
CA TRP A 179 11.64 -8.54 -16.42
C TRP A 179 12.36 -8.83 -15.09
N LEU A 180 11.70 -8.62 -13.95
CA LEU A 180 12.26 -8.90 -12.62
C LEU A 180 12.41 -10.39 -12.36
N GLY A 181 11.56 -11.23 -12.93
CA GLY A 181 11.63 -12.70 -12.81
C GLY A 181 12.90 -13.32 -13.38
N ARG A 182 13.68 -12.59 -14.19
CA ARG A 182 15.01 -13.00 -14.61
C ARG A 182 16.07 -12.86 -13.53
N HIS A 183 15.81 -12.01 -12.54
CA HIS A 183 16.73 -11.72 -11.44
C HIS A 183 16.31 -12.37 -10.11
N TYR A 184 15.00 -12.55 -9.92
CA TYR A 184 14.43 -13.03 -8.65
C TYR A 184 13.52 -14.24 -8.86
N GLU A 185 13.86 -15.38 -8.26
CA GLU A 185 13.06 -16.61 -8.26
C GLU A 185 12.00 -16.58 -7.14
N VAL A 186 11.29 -15.48 -6.99
CA VAL A 186 10.25 -15.28 -5.98
C VAL A 186 9.05 -14.57 -6.59
N PRO A 187 7.87 -14.60 -5.95
CA PRO A 187 6.71 -13.82 -6.41
C PRO A 187 7.03 -12.32 -6.51
N ILE A 188 6.54 -11.72 -7.58
CA ILE A 188 6.70 -10.29 -7.86
C ILE A 188 5.31 -9.65 -7.87
N TYR A 189 5.16 -8.58 -7.11
CA TYR A 189 3.94 -7.81 -6.99
C TYR A 189 4.14 -6.42 -7.55
N VAL A 190 3.18 -5.95 -8.33
CA VAL A 190 3.15 -4.58 -8.86
C VAL A 190 1.79 -4.01 -8.56
N GLU A 191 1.74 -2.88 -7.86
CA GLU A 191 0.48 -2.25 -7.46
C GLU A 191 0.58 -0.72 -7.58
N ASN A 192 -0.57 -0.07 -7.73
CA ASN A 192 -0.65 1.37 -7.69
C ASN A 192 -0.31 1.91 -6.29
N ASP A 193 0.41 3.02 -6.22
CA ASP A 193 0.89 3.63 -4.98
C ASP A 193 -0.25 4.05 -4.04
N VAL A 194 -1.34 4.58 -4.58
CA VAL A 194 -2.50 4.99 -3.77
C VAL A 194 -3.20 3.78 -3.15
N ASN A 195 -3.30 2.66 -3.87
CA ASN A 195 -3.82 1.42 -3.31
C ASN A 195 -2.96 0.91 -2.15
N LEU A 196 -1.63 1.00 -2.27
CA LEU A 196 -0.72 0.60 -1.20
C LEU A 196 -0.83 1.52 0.02
N MET A 197 -0.89 2.84 -0.18
CA MET A 197 -1.15 3.79 0.91
C MET A 197 -2.49 3.50 1.60
N THR A 198 -3.51 3.12 0.83
CA THR A 198 -4.84 2.75 1.36
C THR A 198 -4.78 1.48 2.20
N ILE A 199 -4.05 0.45 1.75
CA ILE A 199 -3.81 -0.78 2.51
C ILE A 199 -3.10 -0.46 3.82
N TYR A 200 -2.07 0.39 3.79
CA TYR A 200 -1.37 0.83 4.99
C TYR A 200 -2.31 1.49 6.00
N GLU A 201 -3.06 2.51 5.58
CA GLU A 201 -3.97 3.24 6.46
C GLU A 201 -5.03 2.32 7.08
N HIS A 202 -5.63 1.47 6.26
CA HIS A 202 -6.61 0.52 6.73
C HIS A 202 -6.00 -0.46 7.74
N ARG A 203 -4.89 -1.11 7.43
CA ARG A 203 -4.26 -2.12 8.29
C ARG A 203 -3.72 -1.56 9.60
N ARG A 204 -3.15 -0.36 9.56
CA ARG A 204 -2.44 0.24 10.69
C ARG A 204 -3.33 1.05 11.59
N ASN A 205 -4.16 1.89 11.00
CA ASN A 205 -4.90 2.93 11.71
C ASN A 205 -6.39 2.61 11.84
N PHE A 206 -6.98 1.92 10.85
CA PHE A 206 -8.43 1.70 10.76
C PHE A 206 -8.82 0.25 10.44
N PRO A 207 -8.26 -0.77 11.15
CA PRO A 207 -8.47 -2.18 10.79
C PRO A 207 -9.91 -2.68 10.96
N HIS A 208 -10.77 -1.89 11.63
CA HIS A 208 -12.18 -2.23 11.89
C HIS A 208 -13.15 -1.46 10.97
N VAL A 209 -12.64 -0.69 10.02
CA VAL A 209 -13.46 0.10 9.09
C VAL A 209 -13.67 -0.71 7.82
N ASP A 210 -14.89 -1.14 7.56
CA ASP A 210 -15.20 -1.95 6.38
C ASP A 210 -15.21 -1.13 5.08
N ASP A 211 -15.65 0.14 5.13
CA ASP A 211 -15.79 0.98 3.96
C ASP A 211 -15.08 2.33 4.16
N MET A 212 -13.96 2.50 3.48
CA MET A 212 -13.07 3.65 3.60
C MET A 212 -12.59 4.11 2.21
N ILE A 213 -12.37 5.41 2.08
CA ILE A 213 -11.70 6.01 0.92
C ILE A 213 -10.43 6.69 1.40
N PHE A 214 -9.31 6.39 0.75
CA PHE A 214 -8.09 7.15 0.87
C PHE A 214 -7.92 8.04 -0.35
N ILE A 215 -7.67 9.33 -0.15
CA ILE A 215 -7.40 10.29 -1.22
C ILE A 215 -5.95 10.74 -1.12
N LYS A 216 -5.14 10.42 -2.12
CA LYS A 216 -3.79 10.96 -2.29
C LYS A 216 -3.88 12.30 -2.98
N ALA A 217 -3.59 13.38 -2.24
CA ALA A 217 -3.37 14.72 -2.76
C ALA A 217 -1.85 15.00 -2.77
N GLY A 218 -1.22 14.76 -3.90
CA GLY A 218 0.24 14.88 -4.09
C GLY A 218 0.59 15.65 -5.35
N THR A 219 1.62 15.22 -6.09
CA THR A 219 1.90 15.72 -7.44
C THR A 219 0.67 15.56 -8.31
N GLY A 220 0.09 14.35 -8.37
CA GLY A 220 -1.22 14.06 -8.93
C GLY A 220 -2.27 13.85 -7.84
N ILE A 221 -3.49 13.50 -8.28
CA ILE A 221 -4.63 13.14 -7.44
C ILE A 221 -5.04 11.70 -7.78
N GLY A 222 -5.23 10.88 -6.76
CA GLY A 222 -5.76 9.54 -6.89
C GLY A 222 -6.54 9.13 -5.65
N SER A 223 -7.29 8.04 -5.72
CA SER A 223 -7.93 7.47 -4.54
C SER A 223 -7.82 5.94 -4.52
N GLY A 224 -7.84 5.39 -3.32
CA GLY A 224 -7.96 3.96 -3.09
C GLY A 224 -9.20 3.69 -2.24
N ILE A 225 -9.81 2.54 -2.45
CA ILE A 225 -11.11 2.20 -1.89
C ILE A 225 -10.98 0.91 -1.09
N ILE A 226 -11.39 0.93 0.17
CA ILE A 226 -11.70 -0.28 0.94
C ILE A 226 -13.20 -0.48 0.87
N ALA A 227 -13.63 -1.68 0.50
CA ALA A 227 -15.02 -2.11 0.52
C ALA A 227 -15.11 -3.50 1.14
N GLY A 228 -15.94 -3.64 2.17
CA GLY A 228 -16.04 -4.87 2.96
C GLY A 228 -14.68 -5.30 3.57
N GLY A 229 -13.89 -4.35 4.08
CA GLY A 229 -12.60 -4.58 4.72
C GLY A 229 -11.46 -4.96 3.77
N LYS A 230 -11.63 -4.82 2.45
CA LYS A 230 -10.63 -5.21 1.43
C LYS A 230 -10.43 -4.12 0.41
N ILE A 231 -9.20 -4.04 -0.13
CA ILE A 231 -8.91 -3.13 -1.23
C ILE A 231 -9.75 -3.48 -2.46
N PHE A 232 -10.52 -2.51 -2.96
CA PHE A 232 -11.37 -2.64 -4.11
C PHE A 232 -10.66 -2.09 -5.36
N ARG A 233 -10.29 -2.98 -6.27
CA ARG A 233 -9.56 -2.63 -7.49
C ARG A 233 -10.46 -2.48 -8.72
N GLY A 234 -11.72 -2.89 -8.62
CA GLY A 234 -12.61 -3.00 -9.78
C GLY A 234 -12.22 -4.15 -10.71
N ALA A 235 -12.83 -4.18 -11.88
CA ALA A 235 -12.68 -5.28 -12.83
C ALA A 235 -11.25 -5.41 -13.39
N GLN A 236 -10.58 -4.29 -13.65
CA GLN A 236 -9.28 -4.21 -14.34
C GLN A 236 -8.20 -3.44 -13.54
N GLY A 237 -8.44 -3.14 -12.26
CA GLY A 237 -7.48 -2.42 -11.43
C GLY A 237 -7.61 -0.90 -11.46
N ALA A 238 -8.59 -0.33 -12.16
CA ALA A 238 -8.75 1.12 -12.33
C ALA A 238 -9.70 1.78 -11.31
N ALA A 239 -10.23 1.04 -10.32
CA ALA A 239 -11.05 1.66 -9.30
C ALA A 239 -10.22 2.64 -8.48
N GLY A 240 -10.75 3.85 -8.27
CA GLY A 240 -10.04 4.91 -7.56
C GLY A 240 -9.31 5.92 -8.45
N ASP A 241 -9.36 5.81 -9.78
CA ASP A 241 -8.80 6.80 -10.72
C ASP A 241 -9.62 8.11 -10.74
N SER A 242 -9.87 8.66 -9.56
CA SER A 242 -10.69 9.86 -9.35
C SER A 242 -10.04 11.14 -9.88
N GLY A 243 -8.70 11.16 -9.96
CA GLY A 243 -7.93 12.30 -10.47
C GLY A 243 -8.22 12.62 -11.93
N HIS A 244 -8.66 11.63 -12.71
CA HIS A 244 -9.00 11.80 -14.13
C HIS A 244 -10.51 11.92 -14.41
N SER A 245 -11.35 12.04 -13.36
CA SER A 245 -12.73 12.50 -13.50
C SER A 245 -12.76 13.93 -14.04
N GLN A 246 -13.67 14.20 -14.98
CA GLN A 246 -13.69 15.46 -15.73
C GLN A 246 -14.83 16.36 -15.28
N PHE A 247 -14.54 17.65 -15.14
CA PHE A 247 -15.54 18.69 -14.99
C PHE A 247 -15.67 19.50 -16.28
N ASN A 248 -16.88 19.60 -16.80
CA ASN A 248 -17.17 20.46 -17.93
C ASN A 248 -17.14 21.93 -17.50
N SER A 249 -16.22 22.70 -18.07
CA SER A 249 -16.06 24.13 -17.84
C SER A 249 -15.47 24.75 -19.09
N PRO A 250 -15.87 25.98 -19.46
CA PRO A 250 -15.30 26.70 -20.61
C PRO A 250 -13.78 26.82 -20.52
N ASP A 251 -13.23 26.94 -19.30
CA ASP A 251 -11.79 27.10 -19.02
C ASP A 251 -11.15 25.81 -18.52
N ALA A 252 -11.60 24.65 -19.03
CA ALA A 252 -11.11 23.36 -18.62
C ALA A 252 -9.60 23.21 -18.95
N PRO A 253 -8.72 23.07 -17.94
CA PRO A 253 -7.29 22.95 -18.18
C PRO A 253 -6.95 21.60 -18.81
N LEU A 254 -5.90 21.60 -19.66
CA LEU A 254 -5.34 20.37 -20.23
C LEU A 254 -4.63 19.58 -19.14
N CYS A 255 -4.98 18.31 -19.01
CA CYS A 255 -4.33 17.36 -18.12
C CYS A 255 -3.14 16.70 -18.82
N ARG A 256 -2.16 16.23 -18.03
CA ARG A 256 -1.02 15.44 -18.54
C ARG A 256 -1.46 14.14 -19.22
N CYS A 257 -2.65 13.62 -18.89
CA CYS A 257 -3.24 12.44 -19.57
C CYS A 257 -3.83 12.77 -20.96
N GLY A 258 -3.75 14.00 -21.45
CA GLY A 258 -4.26 14.44 -22.74
C GLY A 258 -5.74 14.85 -22.75
N LYS A 259 -6.47 14.69 -21.64
CA LYS A 259 -7.90 15.10 -21.52
C LYS A 259 -8.03 16.52 -20.94
N LEU A 260 -9.18 17.15 -21.16
CA LEU A 260 -9.49 18.46 -20.58
C LEU A 260 -10.32 18.31 -19.30
N GLY A 261 -10.07 19.17 -18.31
CA GLY A 261 -10.91 19.32 -17.12
C GLY A 261 -10.78 18.25 -16.06
N CYS A 262 -9.75 17.42 -16.09
CA CYS A 262 -9.49 16.45 -15.03
C CYS A 262 -9.32 17.14 -13.66
N VAL A 263 -9.77 16.49 -12.59
CA VAL A 263 -9.55 16.90 -11.19
C VAL A 263 -8.08 17.19 -10.95
N GLU A 264 -7.19 16.31 -11.38
CA GLU A 264 -5.75 16.48 -11.24
C GLU A 264 -5.21 17.75 -11.89
N ALA A 265 -5.73 18.12 -13.08
CA ALA A 265 -5.31 19.33 -13.78
C ALA A 265 -5.74 20.63 -13.09
N ARG A 266 -6.64 20.53 -12.07
CA ARG A 266 -7.13 21.64 -11.25
C ARG A 266 -6.62 21.62 -9.82
N ALA A 267 -6.42 20.44 -9.25
CA ALA A 267 -6.17 20.24 -7.83
C ALA A 267 -4.84 19.48 -7.54
N GLY A 268 -4.18 18.92 -8.55
CA GLY A 268 -2.89 18.28 -8.38
C GLY A 268 -1.79 19.29 -8.05
N GLY A 269 -0.77 18.83 -7.32
CA GLY A 269 0.35 19.69 -6.90
C GLY A 269 1.06 20.36 -8.08
N TRP A 270 1.22 19.65 -9.21
CA TRP A 270 1.79 20.22 -10.42
C TRP A 270 0.90 21.35 -11.01
N ALA A 271 -0.42 21.19 -10.93
CA ALA A 271 -1.37 22.18 -11.43
C ALA A 271 -1.36 23.44 -10.56
N ILE A 272 -1.33 23.29 -9.23
CA ILE A 272 -1.22 24.41 -8.29
C ILE A 272 0.12 25.14 -8.49
N ALA A 273 1.23 24.39 -8.64
CA ALA A 273 2.54 24.98 -8.92
C ALA A 273 2.53 25.79 -10.22
N ARG A 274 1.99 25.26 -11.30
CA ARG A 274 1.78 25.98 -12.57
C ARG A 274 1.02 27.30 -12.36
N ASP A 275 -0.09 27.26 -11.60
CA ASP A 275 -0.94 28.42 -11.39
C ASP A 275 -0.27 29.48 -10.48
N LEU A 276 0.59 29.04 -9.54
CA LEU A 276 1.43 29.95 -8.74
C LEU A 276 2.54 30.58 -9.59
N ALA A 277 3.20 29.79 -10.45
CA ALA A 277 4.20 30.29 -11.35
C ALA A 277 3.62 31.36 -12.32
N ALA A 278 2.39 31.15 -12.83
CA ALA A 278 1.69 32.15 -13.65
C ALA A 278 1.39 33.46 -12.90
N LYS A 279 1.40 33.43 -11.54
CA LYS A 279 1.28 34.62 -10.69
C LYS A 279 2.64 35.22 -10.26
N GLY A 280 3.74 34.72 -10.82
CA GLY A 280 5.09 35.20 -10.52
C GLY A 280 5.73 34.63 -9.25
N LEU A 281 5.13 33.59 -8.64
CA LEU A 281 5.70 32.88 -7.49
C LEU A 281 6.57 31.71 -7.97
N GLN A 282 7.69 31.46 -7.28
CA GLN A 282 8.54 30.32 -7.59
C GLN A 282 7.90 29.03 -7.02
N ALA A 283 7.33 28.21 -7.90
CA ALA A 283 6.79 26.90 -7.57
C ALA A 283 6.85 25.97 -8.80
N GLU A 284 7.48 24.85 -8.67
CA GLU A 284 7.61 23.81 -9.70
C GLU A 284 6.97 22.49 -9.26
N THR A 285 6.95 22.24 -7.96
CA THR A 285 6.52 20.97 -7.36
C THR A 285 5.46 21.16 -6.28
N ALA A 286 4.77 20.08 -5.92
CA ALA A 286 3.86 20.07 -4.76
C ALA A 286 4.57 20.46 -3.45
N ARG A 287 5.89 20.21 -3.32
CA ARG A 287 6.69 20.60 -2.16
C ARG A 287 6.83 22.11 -2.08
N ASP A 288 7.07 22.79 -3.22
CA ASP A 288 7.17 24.25 -3.27
C ASP A 288 5.83 24.90 -2.95
N VAL A 289 4.73 24.32 -3.41
CA VAL A 289 3.36 24.75 -3.02
C VAL A 289 3.23 24.75 -1.49
N ILE A 290 3.60 23.65 -0.82
CA ILE A 290 3.50 23.55 0.64
C ILE A 290 4.46 24.53 1.32
N ALA A 291 5.68 24.71 0.85
CA ALA A 291 6.60 25.70 1.39
C ALA A 291 6.02 27.14 1.33
N LEU A 292 5.32 27.48 0.26
CA LEU A 292 4.60 28.77 0.15
C LEU A 292 3.42 28.86 1.10
N VAL A 293 2.69 27.76 1.33
CA VAL A 293 1.62 27.70 2.34
C VAL A 293 2.17 27.86 3.76
N GLU A 294 3.26 27.16 4.10
CA GLU A 294 3.93 27.25 5.39
C GLU A 294 4.45 28.68 5.67
N THR A 295 4.86 29.41 4.62
CA THR A 295 5.26 30.82 4.71
C THR A 295 4.07 31.79 4.57
N GLN A 296 2.84 31.30 4.68
CA GLN A 296 1.60 32.08 4.72
C GLN A 296 1.38 32.95 3.46
N LYS A 297 1.79 32.47 2.26
CA LYS A 297 1.49 33.17 1.00
C LYS A 297 0.00 33.06 0.68
N PRO A 298 -0.75 34.18 0.58
CA PRO A 298 -2.21 34.16 0.39
C PRO A 298 -2.64 33.43 -0.88
N GLU A 299 -1.88 33.57 -1.97
CA GLU A 299 -2.16 32.92 -3.25
C GLU A 299 -2.06 31.40 -3.16
N ALA A 300 -1.06 30.88 -2.41
CA ALA A 300 -0.86 29.46 -2.22
C ALA A 300 -1.98 28.87 -1.34
N ILE A 301 -2.32 29.54 -0.25
CA ILE A 301 -3.42 29.14 0.65
C ILE A 301 -4.76 29.10 -0.12
N MET A 302 -5.05 30.15 -0.91
CA MET A 302 -6.27 30.23 -1.71
C MET A 302 -6.36 29.10 -2.74
N LEU A 303 -5.27 28.83 -3.47
CA LEU A 303 -5.26 27.75 -4.46
C LEU A 303 -5.35 26.38 -3.81
N LEU A 304 -4.70 26.16 -2.66
CA LEU A 304 -4.79 24.89 -1.93
C LEU A 304 -6.21 24.63 -1.43
N ARG A 305 -6.91 25.67 -0.87
CA ARG A 305 -8.31 25.55 -0.48
C ARG A 305 -9.23 25.25 -1.67
N ARG A 306 -8.99 25.90 -2.80
CA ARG A 306 -9.74 25.65 -4.04
C ARG A 306 -9.49 24.23 -4.55
N ALA A 307 -8.26 23.73 -4.45
CA ALA A 307 -7.95 22.34 -4.74
C ALA A 307 -8.74 21.38 -3.84
N GLY A 308 -8.84 21.70 -2.53
CA GLY A 308 -9.69 20.97 -1.61
C GLY A 308 -11.16 20.93 -2.04
N GLN A 309 -11.71 22.05 -2.50
CA GLN A 309 -13.08 22.10 -3.04
C GLN A 309 -13.23 21.21 -4.28
N THR A 310 -12.30 21.29 -5.23
CA THR A 310 -12.30 20.42 -6.42
C THR A 310 -12.24 18.94 -6.07
N ILE A 311 -11.40 18.54 -5.11
CA ILE A 311 -11.33 17.16 -4.59
C ILE A 311 -12.66 16.80 -3.89
N GLY A 312 -13.22 17.73 -3.12
CA GLY A 312 -14.50 17.56 -2.42
C GLY A 312 -15.69 17.32 -3.35
N GLU A 313 -15.68 17.89 -4.56
CA GLU A 313 -16.72 17.61 -5.57
C GLU A 313 -16.73 16.13 -5.94
N VAL A 314 -15.59 15.56 -6.33
CA VAL A 314 -15.49 14.14 -6.68
C VAL A 314 -15.69 13.24 -5.45
N ALA A 315 -15.16 13.64 -4.30
CA ALA A 315 -15.39 12.92 -3.06
C ALA A 315 -16.89 12.82 -2.72
N SER A 316 -17.68 13.87 -3.01
CA SER A 316 -19.14 13.84 -2.82
C SER A 316 -19.83 12.79 -3.68
N ASP A 317 -19.41 12.67 -4.94
CA ASP A 317 -19.97 11.66 -5.85
C ASP A 317 -19.64 10.25 -5.35
N VAL A 318 -18.39 10.03 -4.91
CA VAL A 318 -17.96 8.75 -4.35
C VAL A 318 -18.67 8.45 -3.03
N VAL A 319 -18.86 9.43 -2.14
CA VAL A 319 -19.64 9.29 -0.90
C VAL A 319 -21.09 8.87 -1.21
N SER A 320 -21.68 9.48 -2.21
CA SER A 320 -23.07 9.18 -2.61
C SER A 320 -23.23 7.77 -3.21
N ILE A 321 -22.16 7.20 -3.81
CA ILE A 321 -22.19 5.89 -4.46
C ILE A 321 -21.79 4.77 -3.48
N LEU A 322 -20.72 4.97 -2.70
CA LEU A 322 -20.13 3.93 -1.86
C LEU A 322 -20.52 4.05 -0.38
N ASN A 323 -21.02 5.21 0.04
CA ASN A 323 -21.39 5.51 1.44
C ASN A 323 -20.33 5.05 2.47
N PRO A 324 -19.06 5.51 2.35
CA PRO A 324 -18.01 5.13 3.27
C PRO A 324 -18.23 5.76 4.65
N SER A 325 -17.72 5.13 5.70
CA SER A 325 -17.71 5.71 7.05
C SER A 325 -16.51 6.63 7.30
N LEU A 326 -15.48 6.53 6.43
CA LEU A 326 -14.22 7.25 6.62
C LEU A 326 -13.60 7.70 5.29
N ILE A 327 -13.17 8.96 5.23
CA ILE A 327 -12.26 9.48 4.20
C ILE A 327 -10.97 9.91 4.87
N VAL A 328 -9.83 9.36 4.40
CA VAL A 328 -8.49 9.74 4.83
C VAL A 328 -7.79 10.48 3.68
N VAL A 329 -7.25 11.65 3.93
CA VAL A 329 -6.55 12.47 2.93
C VAL A 329 -5.07 12.48 3.25
N GLY A 330 -4.25 11.97 2.32
CA GLY A 330 -2.81 11.91 2.45
C GLY A 330 -2.08 12.54 1.27
N GLY A 331 -0.76 12.35 1.22
CA GLY A 331 0.10 12.92 0.18
C GLY A 331 0.67 14.29 0.54
N MET A 332 1.49 14.84 -0.37
CA MET A 332 2.25 16.07 -0.08
C MET A 332 1.35 17.27 0.22
N LEU A 333 0.26 17.46 -0.53
CA LEU A 333 -0.66 18.59 -0.32
C LEU A 333 -1.44 18.51 0.99
N ALA A 334 -1.63 17.30 1.53
CA ALA A 334 -2.27 17.10 2.83
C ALA A 334 -1.48 17.76 4.00
N ARG A 335 -0.17 18.01 3.81
CA ARG A 335 0.64 18.79 4.77
C ARG A 335 0.17 20.25 4.93
N GLY A 336 -0.59 20.77 3.97
CA GLY A 336 -1.27 22.07 4.10
C GLY A 336 -2.43 22.06 5.10
N GLY A 337 -2.74 20.93 5.72
CA GLY A 337 -3.64 20.82 6.85
C GLY A 337 -5.06 21.25 6.56
N ASP A 338 -5.60 22.07 7.43
CA ASP A 338 -6.99 22.53 7.34
C ASP A 338 -7.28 23.39 6.10
N PHE A 339 -6.29 23.98 5.46
CA PHE A 339 -6.53 24.71 4.20
C PHE A 339 -7.03 23.80 3.09
N LEU A 340 -6.49 22.57 2.98
CA LEU A 340 -6.99 21.56 2.04
C LEU A 340 -8.27 20.93 2.55
N LEU A 341 -8.25 20.46 3.82
CA LEU A 341 -9.30 19.65 4.41
C LEU A 341 -10.64 20.40 4.51
N SER A 342 -10.61 21.71 4.83
CA SER A 342 -11.82 22.53 4.89
C SER A 342 -12.55 22.62 3.55
N GLY A 343 -11.80 22.73 2.45
CA GLY A 343 -12.38 22.73 1.11
C GLY A 343 -13.06 21.40 0.75
N ILE A 344 -12.44 20.28 1.12
CA ILE A 344 -13.02 18.94 0.92
C ILE A 344 -14.31 18.80 1.74
N ARG A 345 -14.26 19.11 3.04
CA ARG A 345 -15.41 19.01 3.95
C ARG A 345 -16.57 19.88 3.48
N GLU A 346 -16.29 21.14 3.08
CA GLU A 346 -17.29 22.08 2.60
C GLU A 346 -18.14 21.46 1.49
N LEU A 347 -17.52 20.90 0.47
CA LEU A 347 -18.24 20.35 -0.69
C LEU A 347 -18.93 19.02 -0.39
N VAL A 348 -18.31 18.14 0.41
CA VAL A 348 -18.93 16.87 0.79
C VAL A 348 -20.20 17.12 1.61
N TYR A 349 -20.15 17.97 2.64
CA TYR A 349 -21.33 18.26 3.45
C TYR A 349 -22.39 19.09 2.73
N GLN A 350 -21.99 19.89 1.75
CA GLN A 350 -22.93 20.68 0.94
C GLN A 350 -23.70 19.82 -0.07
N ARG A 351 -23.04 18.82 -0.67
CA ARG A 351 -23.57 18.07 -1.83
C ARG A 351 -24.22 16.75 -1.45
N CYS A 352 -23.78 16.12 -0.37
CA CYS A 352 -24.29 14.82 0.05
C CYS A 352 -25.51 14.95 0.98
N LEU A 353 -26.39 13.95 0.94
CA LEU A 353 -27.53 13.88 1.85
C LEU A 353 -27.07 13.58 3.30
N PRO A 354 -27.83 14.08 4.30
CA PRO A 354 -27.48 13.88 5.72
C PRO A 354 -27.28 12.42 6.11
N LEU A 355 -28.02 11.48 5.49
CA LEU A 355 -27.86 10.05 5.76
C LEU A 355 -26.45 9.53 5.40
N ALA A 356 -25.85 10.08 4.34
CA ALA A 356 -24.52 9.68 3.90
C ALA A 356 -23.38 10.38 4.67
N THR A 357 -23.67 11.46 5.38
CA THR A 357 -22.66 12.30 6.05
C THR A 357 -22.77 12.31 7.57
N GLY A 358 -23.86 11.74 8.14
CA GLY A 358 -24.13 11.81 9.59
C GLY A 358 -23.00 11.22 10.45
N ASP A 359 -22.46 10.08 10.04
CA ASP A 359 -21.36 9.39 10.73
C ASP A 359 -20.05 9.42 9.95
N LEU A 360 -20.01 10.10 8.80
CA LEU A 360 -18.82 10.19 7.96
C LEU A 360 -17.72 11.01 8.63
N GLN A 361 -16.56 10.40 8.81
CA GLN A 361 -15.36 11.09 9.25
C GLN A 361 -14.48 11.45 8.05
N ILE A 362 -13.94 12.67 8.05
CA ILE A 362 -12.99 13.14 7.03
C ILE A 362 -11.77 13.69 7.76
N MET A 363 -10.60 13.07 7.57
CA MET A 363 -9.38 13.38 8.32
C MET A 363 -8.12 13.30 7.48
N LEU A 364 -7.02 13.81 8.01
CA LEU A 364 -5.69 13.72 7.41
C LEU A 364 -4.98 12.45 7.83
N ALA A 365 -4.21 11.86 6.93
CA ALA A 365 -3.23 10.83 7.23
C ALA A 365 -2.02 11.40 7.98
N ASP A 366 -1.26 10.56 8.70
CA ASP A 366 0.03 10.98 9.26
C ASP A 366 1.05 11.21 8.14
N PRO A 367 1.59 12.43 7.99
CA PRO A 367 2.49 12.77 6.90
C PRO A 367 3.91 12.17 7.02
N LYS A 368 4.22 11.52 8.14
CA LYS A 368 5.58 11.02 8.47
C LYS A 368 5.77 9.53 8.22
N THR A 369 4.92 8.91 7.41
CA THR A 369 4.95 7.45 7.22
C THR A 369 5.46 7.04 5.85
N ASP A 370 6.19 5.92 5.80
CA ASP A 370 6.55 5.22 4.57
C ASP A 370 5.37 4.34 4.11
N SER A 371 4.18 4.97 3.97
CA SER A 371 2.90 4.27 3.81
C SER A 371 2.83 3.38 2.57
N ALA A 372 3.41 3.80 1.44
CA ALA A 372 3.44 3.00 0.23
C ALA A 372 4.35 1.76 0.40
N LEU A 373 5.55 1.92 0.99
CA LEU A 373 6.46 0.79 1.26
C LEU A 373 5.85 -0.22 2.23
N ILE A 374 5.31 0.26 3.35
CA ILE A 374 4.70 -0.62 4.36
C ILE A 374 3.41 -1.25 3.81
N GLY A 375 2.62 -0.52 3.05
CA GLY A 375 1.43 -1.03 2.35
C GLY A 375 1.76 -2.13 1.34
N ALA A 376 2.87 -1.99 0.61
CA ALA A 376 3.37 -3.01 -0.30
C ALA A 376 3.79 -4.28 0.44
N ALA A 377 4.42 -4.16 1.61
CA ALA A 377 4.74 -5.31 2.45
C ALA A 377 3.46 -6.00 2.98
N HIS A 378 2.46 -5.24 3.42
CA HIS A 378 1.16 -5.82 3.81
C HIS A 378 0.49 -6.55 2.66
N LEU A 379 0.48 -5.97 1.45
CA LEU A 379 -0.04 -6.61 0.25
C LEU A 379 0.61 -7.98 0.02
N VAL A 380 1.93 -8.05 0.09
CA VAL A 380 2.69 -9.31 -0.06
C VAL A 380 2.29 -10.32 1.00
N LEU A 381 2.27 -9.92 2.27
CA LEU A 381 1.97 -10.83 3.39
C LEU A 381 0.54 -11.36 3.34
N ASP A 382 -0.44 -10.51 2.97
CA ASP A 382 -1.83 -10.92 2.80
C ASP A 382 -1.99 -12.00 1.71
N ASP A 383 -1.23 -11.90 0.64
CA ASP A 383 -1.29 -12.86 -0.46
C ASP A 383 -0.48 -14.13 -0.14
N VAL A 384 0.76 -13.99 0.32
CA VAL A 384 1.66 -15.13 0.64
C VAL A 384 1.10 -15.99 1.77
N PHE A 385 0.51 -15.38 2.79
CA PHE A 385 -0.12 -16.09 3.90
C PHE A 385 -1.61 -16.36 3.72
N SER A 386 -2.17 -16.07 2.53
CA SER A 386 -3.55 -16.41 2.22
C SER A 386 -3.79 -17.92 2.32
N PRO A 387 -5.02 -18.38 2.61
CA PRO A 387 -5.33 -19.81 2.65
C PRO A 387 -4.95 -20.58 1.38
N VAL A 388 -4.92 -19.89 0.23
CA VAL A 388 -4.58 -20.48 -1.08
C VAL A 388 -3.07 -20.62 -1.27
N LYS A 389 -2.25 -19.65 -0.81
CA LYS A 389 -0.80 -19.61 -1.09
C LYS A 389 0.09 -20.01 0.09
N ALA A 390 -0.46 -20.08 1.30
CA ALA A 390 0.32 -20.42 2.49
C ALA A 390 1.00 -21.79 2.40
N GLU A 391 0.40 -22.75 1.72
CA GLU A 391 1.01 -24.07 1.49
C GLU A 391 2.25 -23.99 0.59
N GLU A 392 2.13 -23.28 -0.54
CA GLU A 392 3.24 -23.03 -1.47
C GLU A 392 4.39 -22.30 -0.78
N PHE A 393 4.05 -21.26 0.00
CA PHE A 393 5.03 -20.53 0.80
C PHE A 393 5.78 -21.46 1.77
N LEU A 394 5.08 -22.28 2.56
CA LEU A 394 5.68 -23.22 3.50
C LEU A 394 6.60 -24.22 2.79
N GLY A 395 6.22 -24.70 1.61
CA GLY A 395 7.07 -25.57 0.78
C GLY A 395 8.39 -24.91 0.38
N ARG A 396 8.35 -23.65 -0.05
CA ARG A 396 9.56 -22.86 -0.40
C ARG A 396 10.41 -22.55 0.84
N PHE A 397 9.76 -22.17 1.94
CA PHE A 397 10.41 -21.84 3.21
C PHE A 397 11.24 -23.00 3.74
N THR A 398 10.69 -24.21 3.77
CA THR A 398 11.40 -25.39 4.27
C THR A 398 12.47 -25.89 3.32
N ALA A 399 12.25 -25.81 2.00
CA ALA A 399 13.26 -26.23 1.02
C ALA A 399 14.54 -25.37 1.09
N LYS A 400 14.44 -24.09 1.44
CA LYS A 400 15.60 -23.20 1.59
C LYS A 400 16.29 -23.32 2.95
N ASN A 401 15.55 -23.60 4.03
CA ASN A 401 16.15 -23.80 5.37
C ASN A 401 16.81 -25.16 5.54
N ALA A 402 16.61 -26.09 4.59
CA ALA A 402 17.25 -27.41 4.57
C ALA A 402 18.62 -27.42 3.81
N ARG A 403 19.02 -26.27 3.23
CA ARG A 403 20.32 -26.09 2.56
C ARG A 403 21.24 -25.25 3.43
#